data_88936133c1b30142b9e407deac0db460
#
_entry.id   88936133c1b30142b9e407deac0db460
#
_cell.length_a   1.000
_cell.length_b   1.000
_cell.length_c   1.000
_cell.angle_alpha   90.00
_cell.angle_beta   90.00
_cell.angle_gamma   90.00
#
_symmetry.space_group_name_H-M   'P 1'
#
loop_
_entity.id
_entity.type
_entity.pdbx_description
1 polymer ?
#
loop_
_entity_poly.entity_id
_entity_poly.type
_entity_poly.pdbx_seq_one_letter_code
_entity_poly.pdbx_strand_id
1 'polypeptide(L)'
;MTKIAAFLGSPRVKGNTELLLNEALRPAYEAGHYIRLFKLNTMSIKPCQNCGGCEKTGCCVMKDDMGEIYDTIRGADRIILASPIFFFSISAQAKAMVDRCQAFWCEKYLLKKTIPAGPRGRKGLLLLVGGMKKEIGVQCSEATAKAFFRTISVPEHETSAFLGVDAKDAILEHPTALHDAYEAGKRLLAALT
;
A
#
# COMPACT_ATOMS: atom_id res chain seq x y z
N MET A 1 7.51 14.62 13.25
CA MET A 1 6.23 14.04 12.86
C MET A 1 6.43 13.18 11.63
N THR A 2 6.07 11.90 11.66
CA THR A 2 6.19 10.97 10.52
C THR A 2 4.99 11.14 9.60
N LYS A 3 5.19 11.09 8.27
CA LYS A 3 4.12 11.16 7.27
C LYS A 3 3.84 9.75 6.73
N ILE A 4 2.59 9.32 6.79
CA ILE A 4 2.14 7.99 6.41
C ILE A 4 1.15 8.10 5.26
N ALA A 5 1.42 7.39 4.17
CA ALA A 5 0.47 7.15 3.09
C ALA A 5 -0.11 5.74 3.24
N ALA A 6 -1.41 5.62 3.38
CA ALA A 6 -2.10 4.34 3.53
C ALA A 6 -3.10 4.15 2.39
N PHE A 7 -3.02 3.02 1.71
CA PHE A 7 -3.85 2.67 0.55
C PHE A 7 -4.73 1.47 0.88
N LEU A 8 -6.05 1.68 0.92
CA LEU A 8 -7.05 0.65 1.13
C LEU A 8 -7.59 0.16 -0.22
N GLY A 9 -7.18 -1.04 -0.63
CA GLY A 9 -7.61 -1.68 -1.88
C GLY A 9 -8.92 -2.46 -1.79
N SER A 10 -9.52 -2.58 -0.59
CA SER A 10 -10.78 -3.32 -0.43
C SER A 10 -11.97 -2.56 -1.02
N PRO A 11 -12.80 -3.19 -1.89
CA PRO A 11 -14.06 -2.59 -2.33
C PRO A 11 -15.15 -2.65 -1.25
N ARG A 12 -15.00 -3.49 -0.22
CA ARG A 12 -15.99 -3.68 0.84
C ARG A 12 -15.82 -2.62 1.93
N VAL A 13 -16.84 -1.80 2.12
CA VAL A 13 -16.89 -0.79 3.19
C VAL A 13 -16.94 -1.49 4.55
N LYS A 14 -16.09 -1.04 5.47
CA LYS A 14 -15.90 -1.64 6.81
C LYS A 14 -15.68 -3.16 6.73
N GLY A 15 -14.92 -3.61 5.72
CA GLY A 15 -14.55 -5.02 5.56
C GLY A 15 -13.30 -5.37 6.36
N ASN A 16 -12.95 -6.66 6.38
CA ASN A 16 -11.82 -7.20 7.15
C ASN A 16 -10.50 -6.45 6.90
N THR A 17 -10.20 -6.10 5.64
CA THR A 17 -8.99 -5.35 5.28
C THR A 17 -8.98 -3.94 5.87
N GLU A 18 -10.13 -3.25 5.92
CA GLU A 18 -10.25 -1.92 6.51
C GLU A 18 -10.09 -1.97 8.02
N LEU A 19 -10.64 -2.99 8.68
CA LEU A 19 -10.49 -3.20 10.12
C LEU A 19 -9.01 -3.42 10.48
N LEU A 20 -8.30 -4.29 9.76
CA LEU A 20 -6.87 -4.49 9.95
C LEU A 20 -6.04 -3.23 9.70
N LEU A 21 -6.34 -2.50 8.63
CA LEU A 21 -5.63 -1.26 8.33
C LEU A 21 -5.81 -0.21 9.43
N ASN A 22 -7.01 -0.10 9.99
CA ASN A 22 -7.27 0.81 11.09
C ASN A 22 -6.44 0.46 12.34
N GLU A 23 -6.32 -0.84 12.66
CA GLU A 23 -5.47 -1.29 13.75
C GLU A 23 -3.98 -1.03 13.50
N ALA A 24 -3.50 -1.26 12.28
CA ALA A 24 -2.12 -0.94 11.91
C ALA A 24 -1.82 0.57 11.94
N LEU A 25 -2.82 1.42 11.70
CA LEU A 25 -2.69 2.87 11.79
C LEU A 25 -2.84 3.41 13.21
N ARG A 26 -3.43 2.66 14.14
CA ARG A 26 -3.71 3.11 15.51
C ARG A 26 -2.45 3.63 16.24
N PRO A 27 -1.28 2.95 16.21
CA PRO A 27 -0.06 3.47 16.84
C PRO A 27 0.35 4.85 16.32
N ALA A 28 0.11 5.10 15.04
CA ALA A 28 0.43 6.38 14.42
C ALA A 28 -0.54 7.49 14.84
N TYR A 29 -1.82 7.19 14.99
CA TYR A 29 -2.81 8.12 15.55
C TYR A 29 -2.50 8.44 17.01
N GLU A 30 -2.20 7.43 17.84
CA GLU A 30 -1.85 7.59 19.25
C GLU A 30 -0.60 8.47 19.44
N ALA A 31 0.37 8.38 18.52
CA ALA A 31 1.60 9.16 18.53
C ALA A 31 1.49 10.53 17.81
N GLY A 32 0.30 10.92 17.33
CA GLY A 32 0.07 12.20 16.67
C GLY A 32 0.80 12.36 15.33
N HIS A 33 1.01 11.28 14.59
CA HIS A 33 1.62 11.31 13.26
C HIS A 33 0.63 11.76 12.18
N TYR A 34 1.14 12.26 11.05
CA TYR A 34 0.29 12.64 9.92
C TYR A 34 -0.04 11.43 9.05
N ILE A 35 -1.34 11.16 8.85
CA ILE A 35 -1.82 10.03 8.06
C ILE A 35 -2.69 10.54 6.92
N ARG A 36 -2.35 10.15 5.68
CA ARG A 36 -3.22 10.29 4.53
C ARG A 36 -3.71 8.89 4.10
N LEU A 37 -4.99 8.64 4.31
CA LEU A 37 -5.67 7.39 3.94
C LEU A 37 -6.42 7.58 2.62
N PHE A 38 -6.14 6.71 1.64
CA PHE A 38 -6.82 6.63 0.36
C PHE A 38 -7.67 5.36 0.29
N LYS A 39 -8.99 5.52 0.18
CA LYS A 39 -9.92 4.43 -0.09
C LYS A 39 -10.06 4.27 -1.60
N LEU A 40 -9.23 3.40 -2.19
CA LEU A 40 -9.08 3.30 -3.65
C LEU A 40 -10.38 2.96 -4.39
N ASN A 41 -11.32 2.30 -3.71
CA ASN A 41 -12.64 1.99 -4.28
C ASN A 41 -13.54 3.23 -4.52
N THR A 42 -13.27 4.34 -3.84
CA THR A 42 -14.05 5.58 -3.99
C THR A 42 -13.35 6.59 -4.90
N MET A 43 -12.19 6.25 -5.44
CA MET A 43 -11.38 7.13 -6.26
C MET A 43 -11.56 6.83 -7.76
N SER A 44 -11.47 7.88 -8.57
CA SER A 44 -11.46 7.75 -10.03
C SER A 44 -10.03 7.53 -10.51
N ILE A 45 -9.58 6.28 -10.53
CA ILE A 45 -8.26 5.88 -11.01
C ILE A 45 -8.42 5.01 -12.24
N LYS A 46 -8.10 5.54 -13.42
CA LYS A 46 -8.08 4.76 -14.67
C LYS A 46 -6.82 3.86 -14.70
N PRO A 47 -6.92 2.62 -15.16
CA PRO A 47 -5.76 1.74 -15.35
C PRO A 47 -4.70 2.36 -16.26
N CYS A 48 -3.44 1.99 -16.06
CA CYS A 48 -2.34 2.42 -16.94
C CYS A 48 -2.60 1.98 -18.38
N GLN A 49 -2.47 2.91 -19.32
CA GLN A 49 -2.69 2.65 -20.77
C GLN A 49 -1.39 2.33 -21.52
N ASN A 50 -0.26 2.24 -20.81
CA ASN A 50 1.07 2.01 -21.40
C ASN A 50 1.38 2.96 -22.59
N CYS A 51 0.97 4.22 -22.48
CA CYS A 51 1.05 5.21 -23.57
C CYS A 51 2.44 5.85 -23.73
N GLY A 52 3.43 5.53 -22.91
CA GLY A 52 4.78 6.11 -22.95
C GLY A 52 4.89 7.58 -22.48
N GLY A 53 3.78 8.24 -22.15
CA GLY A 53 3.78 9.67 -21.81
C GLY A 53 4.65 10.07 -20.61
N CYS A 54 4.94 9.14 -19.70
CA CYS A 54 5.80 9.39 -18.53
C CYS A 54 7.30 9.14 -18.79
N GLU A 55 7.70 8.56 -19.92
CA GLU A 55 9.10 8.19 -20.18
C GLU A 55 10.06 9.39 -20.24
N LYS A 56 9.57 10.54 -20.75
CA LYS A 56 10.39 11.75 -20.89
C LYS A 56 10.38 12.66 -19.65
N THR A 57 9.33 12.57 -18.84
CA THR A 57 9.09 13.54 -17.77
C THR A 57 9.10 12.93 -16.36
N GLY A 58 8.84 11.61 -16.24
CA GLY A 58 8.55 10.94 -14.97
C GLY A 58 7.13 11.22 -14.46
N CYS A 59 6.29 11.93 -15.24
CA CYS A 59 4.94 12.32 -14.85
C CYS A 59 3.89 11.64 -15.74
N CYS A 60 2.83 11.11 -15.13
CA CYS A 60 1.72 10.58 -15.90
C CYS A 60 0.94 11.70 -16.56
N VAL A 61 0.57 11.50 -17.84
CA VAL A 61 -0.22 12.48 -18.63
C VAL A 61 -1.71 12.45 -18.30
N MET A 62 -2.19 11.36 -17.68
CA MET A 62 -3.60 11.21 -17.35
C MET A 62 -3.95 12.08 -16.14
N LYS A 63 -5.07 12.80 -16.23
CA LYS A 63 -5.59 13.67 -15.17
C LYS A 63 -6.75 12.96 -14.47
N ASP A 64 -6.48 12.43 -13.29
CA ASP A 64 -7.44 11.75 -12.39
C ASP A 64 -6.90 11.80 -10.94
N ASP A 65 -7.54 11.07 -10.02
CA ASP A 65 -7.21 11.12 -8.60
C ASP A 65 -5.78 10.59 -8.27
N MET A 66 -5.07 10.00 -9.25
CA MET A 66 -3.67 9.63 -9.07
C MET A 66 -2.75 10.82 -8.79
N GLY A 67 -3.13 12.03 -9.18
CA GLY A 67 -2.35 13.24 -8.91
C GLY A 67 -2.02 13.37 -7.41
N GLU A 68 -3.04 13.32 -6.55
CA GLU A 68 -2.88 13.41 -5.10
C GLU A 68 -2.05 12.24 -4.52
N ILE A 69 -2.23 11.03 -5.08
CA ILE A 69 -1.46 9.86 -4.67
C ILE A 69 0.03 10.04 -4.98
N TYR A 70 0.39 10.55 -6.17
CA TYR A 70 1.79 10.81 -6.53
C TYR A 70 2.44 11.79 -5.55
N ASP A 71 1.78 12.91 -5.24
CA ASP A 71 2.31 13.92 -4.32
C ASP A 71 2.46 13.35 -2.90
N THR A 72 1.46 12.58 -2.45
CA THR A 72 1.49 11.94 -1.14
C THR A 72 2.61 10.91 -1.03
N ILE A 73 2.81 10.05 -2.05
CA ILE A 73 3.91 9.08 -2.08
C ILE A 73 5.26 9.78 -2.01
N ARG A 74 5.45 10.89 -2.73
CA ARG A 74 6.71 11.65 -2.70
C ARG A 74 7.05 12.17 -1.30
N GLY A 75 6.06 12.59 -0.55
CA GLY A 75 6.24 13.19 0.78
C GLY A 75 6.18 12.21 1.95
N ALA A 76 5.82 10.94 1.74
CA ALA A 76 5.60 9.98 2.81
C ALA A 76 6.90 9.31 3.29
N ASP A 77 7.02 9.14 4.61
CA ASP A 77 8.08 8.35 5.25
C ASP A 77 7.69 6.87 5.37
N ARG A 78 6.39 6.59 5.51
CA ARG A 78 5.83 5.24 5.69
C ARG A 78 4.71 5.00 4.70
N ILE A 79 4.70 3.80 4.11
CA ILE A 79 3.71 3.43 3.07
C ILE A 79 3.02 2.13 3.50
N ILE A 80 1.69 2.15 3.57
CA ILE A 80 0.90 0.94 3.82
C ILE A 80 0.06 0.63 2.59
N LEU A 81 0.15 -0.61 2.10
CA LEU A 81 -0.75 -1.15 1.10
C LEU A 81 -1.58 -2.26 1.75
N ALA A 82 -2.88 -2.04 1.89
CA ALA A 82 -3.82 -3.02 2.44
C ALA A 82 -4.78 -3.51 1.35
N SER A 83 -4.83 -4.82 1.11
CA SER A 83 -5.64 -5.40 0.04
C SER A 83 -6.25 -6.75 0.45
N PRO A 84 -7.49 -7.05 0.04
CA PRO A 84 -7.92 -8.43 -0.01
C PRO A 84 -7.16 -9.18 -1.09
N ILE A 85 -7.04 -10.50 -0.93
CA ILE A 85 -6.50 -11.38 -1.97
C ILE A 85 -7.66 -11.84 -2.85
N PHE A 86 -7.68 -11.40 -4.12
CA PHE A 86 -8.63 -11.82 -5.13
C PHE A 86 -7.89 -12.51 -6.28
N PHE A 87 -8.30 -13.74 -6.62
CA PHE A 87 -7.64 -14.53 -7.68
C PHE A 87 -6.11 -14.55 -7.54
N PHE A 88 -5.64 -14.86 -6.34
CA PHE A 88 -4.21 -14.93 -5.96
C PHE A 88 -3.43 -13.62 -6.04
N SER A 89 -4.08 -12.47 -6.16
CA SER A 89 -3.39 -11.18 -6.25
C SER A 89 -4.07 -10.11 -5.40
N ILE A 90 -3.45 -8.94 -5.32
CA ILE A 90 -4.09 -7.74 -4.79
C ILE A 90 -5.33 -7.39 -5.62
N SER A 91 -6.27 -6.65 -5.03
CA SER A 91 -7.51 -6.24 -5.69
C SER A 91 -7.25 -5.42 -6.95
N ALA A 92 -8.23 -5.39 -7.88
CA ALA A 92 -8.15 -4.59 -9.10
C ALA A 92 -7.92 -3.09 -8.82
N GLN A 93 -8.54 -2.54 -7.77
CA GLN A 93 -8.37 -1.15 -7.35
C GLN A 93 -6.92 -0.86 -6.92
N ALA A 94 -6.35 -1.76 -6.09
CA ALA A 94 -4.96 -1.66 -5.68
C ALA A 94 -4.01 -1.82 -6.88
N LYS A 95 -4.30 -2.79 -7.78
CA LYS A 95 -3.48 -3.03 -8.97
C LYS A 95 -3.51 -1.85 -9.94
N ALA A 96 -4.66 -1.21 -10.14
CA ALA A 96 -4.78 -0.02 -10.98
C ALA A 96 -3.86 1.11 -10.47
N MET A 97 -3.86 1.38 -9.16
CA MET A 97 -2.95 2.35 -8.53
C MET A 97 -1.48 1.95 -8.73
N VAL A 98 -1.14 0.67 -8.46
CA VAL A 98 0.23 0.14 -8.59
C VAL A 98 0.73 0.28 -10.03
N ASP A 99 -0.08 -0.07 -11.04
CA ASP A 99 0.32 0.04 -12.45
C ASP A 99 0.52 1.49 -12.89
N ARG A 100 -0.22 2.43 -12.30
CA ARG A 100 -0.04 3.87 -12.54
C ARG A 100 1.26 4.39 -11.95
N CYS A 101 1.89 3.68 -10.99
CA CYS A 101 3.24 4.00 -10.52
C CYS A 101 4.33 3.74 -11.56
N GLN A 102 3.99 3.34 -12.80
CA GLN A 102 4.88 3.37 -13.95
C GLN A 102 5.57 4.73 -14.12
N ALA A 103 4.92 5.83 -13.75
CA ALA A 103 5.53 7.16 -13.75
C ALA A 103 6.78 7.24 -12.84
N PHE A 104 6.70 6.69 -11.63
CA PHE A 104 7.85 6.59 -10.72
C PHE A 104 8.93 5.63 -11.25
N TRP A 105 8.51 4.55 -11.92
CA TRP A 105 9.46 3.64 -12.57
C TRP A 105 10.27 4.38 -13.65
N CYS A 106 9.60 5.12 -14.52
CA CYS A 106 10.27 5.93 -15.55
C CYS A 106 11.20 6.97 -14.92
N GLU A 107 10.72 7.68 -13.89
CA GLU A 107 11.52 8.67 -13.16
C GLU A 107 12.79 8.05 -12.59
N LYS A 108 12.66 6.90 -11.92
CA LYS A 108 13.78 6.23 -11.24
C LYS A 108 14.75 5.55 -12.21
N TYR A 109 14.23 4.76 -13.16
CA TYR A 109 15.07 3.86 -13.96
C TYR A 109 15.44 4.43 -15.34
N LEU A 110 14.60 5.23 -15.97
CA LEU A 110 14.91 5.90 -17.23
C LEU A 110 15.60 7.25 -17.00
N LEU A 111 15.02 8.08 -16.16
CA LEU A 111 15.51 9.44 -15.94
C LEU A 111 16.58 9.52 -14.82
N LYS A 112 16.87 8.40 -14.13
CA LYS A 112 17.85 8.28 -13.04
C LYS A 112 17.59 9.26 -11.87
N LYS A 113 16.33 9.63 -11.63
CA LYS A 113 15.90 10.44 -10.50
C LYS A 113 15.32 9.53 -9.41
N THR A 114 15.66 9.78 -8.16
CA THR A 114 15.13 9.02 -7.03
C THR A 114 14.24 9.89 -6.15
N ILE A 115 13.21 9.28 -5.54
CA ILE A 115 12.44 9.94 -4.48
C ILE A 115 13.35 10.02 -3.25
N PRO A 116 13.59 11.20 -2.68
CA PRO A 116 14.39 11.33 -1.47
C PRO A 116 13.79 10.51 -0.33
N ALA A 117 14.64 9.77 0.39
CA ALA A 117 14.17 8.92 1.51
C ALA A 117 13.72 9.75 2.73
N GLY A 118 14.10 11.01 2.80
CA GLY A 118 13.91 11.83 4.00
C GLY A 118 14.80 11.39 5.18
N PRO A 119 14.84 12.15 6.27
CA PRO A 119 15.75 11.91 7.41
C PRO A 119 15.41 10.65 8.22
N ARG A 120 14.21 10.07 8.07
CA ARG A 120 13.76 8.87 8.78
C ARG A 120 13.81 7.61 7.93
N GLY A 121 14.32 7.69 6.71
CA GLY A 121 14.24 6.62 5.75
C GLY A 121 12.80 6.31 5.34
N ARG A 122 12.61 5.30 4.49
CA ARG A 122 11.28 4.87 4.02
C ARG A 122 11.07 3.39 4.31
N LYS A 123 9.92 3.06 4.94
CA LYS A 123 9.49 1.67 5.20
C LYS A 123 8.10 1.41 4.63
N GLY A 124 7.84 0.15 4.28
CA GLY A 124 6.55 -0.32 3.77
C GLY A 124 5.90 -1.36 4.69
N LEU A 125 4.58 -1.45 4.59
CA LEU A 125 3.79 -2.53 5.18
C LEU A 125 2.76 -3.00 4.17
N LEU A 126 2.74 -4.29 3.89
CA LEU A 126 1.71 -4.96 3.11
C LEU A 126 0.78 -5.71 4.06
N LEU A 127 -0.51 -5.37 4.04
CA LEU A 127 -1.55 -6.07 4.79
C LEU A 127 -2.44 -6.83 3.82
N LEU A 128 -2.57 -8.15 4.00
CA LEU A 128 -3.34 -9.02 3.13
C LEU A 128 -4.40 -9.79 3.93
N VAL A 129 -5.60 -9.92 3.34
CA VAL A 129 -6.68 -10.76 3.87
C VAL A 129 -7.21 -11.64 2.76
N GLY A 130 -7.34 -12.93 3.00
CA GLY A 130 -7.87 -13.87 2.01
C GLY A 130 -8.73 -14.98 2.60
N GLY A 131 -9.82 -15.36 1.93
CA GLY A 131 -10.66 -16.49 2.31
C GLY A 131 -9.98 -17.84 2.10
N MET A 132 -9.12 -17.95 1.10
CA MET A 132 -8.38 -19.17 0.79
C MET A 132 -7.18 -19.36 1.73
N LYS A 133 -6.97 -20.57 2.24
CA LYS A 133 -5.84 -20.92 3.14
C LYS A 133 -4.52 -21.23 2.42
N LYS A 134 -4.43 -20.99 1.10
CA LYS A 134 -3.25 -21.29 0.29
C LYS A 134 -2.29 -20.09 0.21
N GLU A 135 -1.03 -20.31 0.51
CA GLU A 135 0.04 -19.29 0.51
C GLU A 135 0.32 -18.67 -0.87
N ILE A 136 -0.04 -19.34 -1.97
CA ILE A 136 0.20 -18.84 -3.33
C ILE A 136 -0.38 -17.43 -3.53
N GLY A 137 -1.54 -17.13 -2.92
CA GLY A 137 -2.14 -15.79 -2.99
C GLY A 137 -1.29 -14.72 -2.30
N VAL A 138 -0.66 -15.07 -1.19
CA VAL A 138 0.28 -14.19 -0.48
C VAL A 138 1.52 -13.97 -1.34
N GLN A 139 2.12 -15.04 -1.85
CA GLN A 139 3.34 -14.98 -2.67
C GLN A 139 3.16 -14.10 -3.93
N CYS A 140 2.06 -14.28 -4.66
CA CYS A 140 1.78 -13.47 -5.84
C CYS A 140 1.48 -12.00 -5.50
N SER A 141 0.74 -11.76 -4.42
CA SER A 141 0.45 -10.39 -3.95
C SER A 141 1.72 -9.69 -3.48
N GLU A 142 2.59 -10.41 -2.75
CA GLU A 142 3.87 -9.89 -2.28
C GLU A 142 4.83 -9.58 -3.43
N ALA A 143 4.90 -10.42 -4.46
CA ALA A 143 5.71 -10.14 -5.65
C ALA A 143 5.32 -8.81 -6.30
N THR A 144 4.01 -8.55 -6.43
CA THR A 144 3.48 -7.30 -6.95
C THR A 144 3.81 -6.12 -6.03
N ALA A 145 3.57 -6.28 -4.73
CA ALA A 145 3.84 -5.23 -3.73
C ALA A 145 5.34 -4.92 -3.63
N LYS A 146 6.21 -5.91 -3.71
CA LYS A 146 7.67 -5.73 -3.73
C LYS A 146 8.13 -4.88 -4.92
N ALA A 147 7.57 -5.14 -6.11
CA ALA A 147 7.84 -4.32 -7.29
C ALA A 147 7.36 -2.88 -7.10
N PHE A 148 6.16 -2.68 -6.54
CA PHE A 148 5.62 -1.36 -6.19
C PHE A 148 6.53 -0.62 -5.19
N PHE A 149 6.81 -1.21 -4.03
CA PHE A 149 7.64 -0.60 -3.00
C PHE A 149 9.03 -0.20 -3.51
N ARG A 150 9.69 -1.09 -4.25
CA ARG A 150 10.99 -0.78 -4.87
C ARG A 150 10.90 0.38 -5.87
N THR A 151 9.84 0.44 -6.64
CA THR A 151 9.61 1.50 -7.63
C THR A 151 9.48 2.86 -6.96
N ILE A 152 8.77 2.95 -5.86
CA ILE A 152 8.57 4.20 -5.10
C ILE A 152 9.67 4.45 -4.05
N SER A 153 10.81 3.80 -4.16
CA SER A 153 12.00 3.96 -3.30
C SER A 153 11.76 3.63 -1.81
N VAL A 154 10.96 2.60 -1.55
CA VAL A 154 10.84 1.93 -0.26
C VAL A 154 11.73 0.70 -0.28
N PRO A 155 12.89 0.69 0.42
CA PRO A 155 13.87 -0.39 0.35
C PRO A 155 13.40 -1.66 1.07
N GLU A 156 12.65 -1.51 2.15
CA GLU A 156 12.21 -2.59 3.01
C GLU A 156 10.71 -2.50 3.27
N HIS A 157 10.05 -3.64 3.29
CA HIS A 157 8.67 -3.77 3.72
C HIS A 157 8.45 -5.06 4.50
N GLU A 158 7.49 -5.01 5.41
CA GLU A 158 6.96 -6.17 6.11
C GLU A 158 5.65 -6.61 5.43
N THR A 159 5.37 -7.91 5.43
CA THR A 159 4.09 -8.47 4.98
C THR A 159 3.40 -9.16 6.15
N SER A 160 2.15 -8.77 6.42
CA SER A 160 1.25 -9.44 7.36
C SER A 160 0.03 -9.94 6.58
N ALA A 161 -0.19 -11.25 6.59
CA ALA A 161 -1.25 -11.90 5.82
C ALA A 161 -2.13 -12.78 6.72
N PHE A 162 -3.45 -12.65 6.55
CA PHE A 162 -4.45 -13.37 7.33
C PHE A 162 -5.33 -14.17 6.36
N LEU A 163 -5.15 -15.50 6.37
CA LEU A 163 -5.79 -16.43 5.47
C LEU A 163 -6.95 -17.16 6.16
N GLY A 164 -7.92 -17.65 5.37
CA GLY A 164 -9.12 -18.31 5.90
C GLY A 164 -10.16 -17.31 6.44
N VAL A 165 -10.03 -16.03 6.12
CA VAL A 165 -10.90 -14.94 6.57
C VAL A 165 -11.70 -14.43 5.37
N ASP A 166 -12.96 -14.86 5.22
CA ASP A 166 -13.80 -14.54 4.05
C ASP A 166 -15.05 -13.72 4.41
N ALA A 167 -15.84 -14.18 5.37
CA ALA A 167 -17.05 -13.48 5.77
C ALA A 167 -16.74 -12.06 6.29
N LYS A 168 -17.69 -11.15 6.13
CA LYS A 168 -17.58 -9.82 6.71
C LYS A 168 -17.43 -9.94 8.22
N ASP A 169 -16.56 -9.12 8.78
CA ASP A 169 -16.22 -9.03 10.20
C ASP A 169 -15.52 -10.29 10.78
N ALA A 170 -15.28 -11.35 9.98
CA ALA A 170 -14.60 -12.56 10.44
C ALA A 170 -13.18 -12.31 10.97
N ILE A 171 -12.54 -11.21 10.59
CA ILE A 171 -11.23 -10.83 11.13
C ILE A 171 -11.28 -10.50 12.63
N LEU A 172 -12.44 -10.09 13.15
CA LEU A 172 -12.64 -9.79 14.57
C LEU A 172 -12.59 -11.05 15.44
N GLU A 173 -12.93 -12.21 14.85
CA GLU A 173 -12.88 -13.53 15.51
C GLU A 173 -11.51 -14.19 15.39
N HIS A 174 -10.61 -13.64 14.58
CA HIS A 174 -9.27 -14.18 14.44
C HIS A 174 -8.45 -13.90 15.70
N PRO A 175 -7.81 -14.92 16.31
CA PRO A 175 -7.25 -14.83 17.67
C PRO A 175 -6.17 -13.75 17.83
N THR A 176 -5.43 -13.43 16.78
CA THR A 176 -4.28 -12.52 16.88
C THR A 176 -4.30 -11.39 15.85
N ALA A 177 -5.17 -11.42 14.82
CA ALA A 177 -5.03 -10.54 13.65
C ALA A 177 -5.00 -9.05 13.97
N LEU A 178 -5.87 -8.57 14.86
CA LEU A 178 -5.90 -7.15 15.23
C LEU A 178 -4.64 -6.77 16.04
N HIS A 179 -4.23 -7.64 16.97
CA HIS A 179 -3.00 -7.44 17.73
C HIS A 179 -1.76 -7.43 16.82
N ASP A 180 -1.66 -8.40 15.90
CA ASP A 180 -0.54 -8.51 14.96
C ASP A 180 -0.47 -7.30 14.02
N ALA A 181 -1.62 -6.80 13.56
CA ALA A 181 -1.71 -5.59 12.75
C ALA A 181 -1.26 -4.33 13.53
N TYR A 182 -1.66 -4.20 14.80
CA TYR A 182 -1.20 -3.12 15.66
C TYR A 182 0.31 -3.17 15.87
N GLU A 183 0.87 -4.34 16.18
CA GLU A 183 2.31 -4.50 16.35
C GLU A 183 3.10 -4.27 15.04
N ALA A 184 2.56 -4.68 13.88
CA ALA A 184 3.14 -4.34 12.58
C ALA A 184 3.17 -2.81 12.36
N GLY A 185 2.11 -2.11 12.77
CA GLY A 185 2.07 -0.65 12.75
C GLY A 185 3.16 -0.02 13.63
N LYS A 186 3.40 -0.54 14.82
CA LYS A 186 4.50 -0.08 15.71
C LYS A 186 5.87 -0.31 15.07
N ARG A 187 6.11 -1.50 14.49
CA ARG A 187 7.38 -1.80 13.79
C ARG A 187 7.59 -0.92 12.57
N LEU A 188 6.52 -0.58 11.85
CA LEU A 188 6.57 0.34 10.73
C LEU A 188 7.05 1.73 11.16
N LEU A 189 6.65 2.20 12.34
CA LEU A 189 7.02 3.52 12.86
C LEU A 189 8.44 3.58 13.40
N ALA A 190 9.02 2.45 13.78
CA ALA A 190 10.39 2.38 14.27
C ALA A 190 11.39 2.96 13.24
N ALA A 191 12.46 3.59 13.73
CA ALA A 191 13.53 4.07 12.86
C ALA A 191 14.13 2.91 12.04
N LEU A 192 14.67 3.22 10.86
CA LEU A 192 15.57 2.29 10.16
C LEU A 192 16.83 2.17 11.01
N THR A 193 17.16 0.96 11.41
CA THR A 193 18.42 0.64 12.10
C THR A 193 19.57 0.62 11.09
#